data_893609b074962efe438c4f49940341a3
#
_entry.id   893609b074962efe438c4f49940341a3
#
_cell.length_a   1.000
_cell.length_b   1.000
_cell.length_c   1.000
_cell.angle_alpha   90.00
_cell.angle_beta   90.00
_cell.angle_gamma   90.00
#
_symmetry.space_group_name_H-M   'P 1'
#
loop_
_entity.id
_entity.type
_entity.pdbx_description
1 polymer ?
#
loop_
_entity_poly.entity_id
_entity_poly.type
_entity_poly.pdbx_seq_one_letter_code
_entity_poly.pdbx_strand_id
1 'polypeptide(L)'
;MARLRSGGRPHKAWVQVPVLLPGEKTSTRLEPAKSVYAKVDEVEAADGVLDAAIWVGYAWADEPRCQAAVVVTGDDKAVISAKAEELARAYWDARRDFVFVAPTGTLAECVGQAAASTARPFFISDSGDNPTAGGAGDTSWSLAQLLGMSELAGLTTIYAAIADPEATATAAAAGVGATVTVDVGGKVDAGPHGPITLTARVAAVDTTDPVAGTAVTLAVGGLHVIVTTRRKPYHLESDFAALGLKPREADVVIVKIGYLEPELYEMAADWLLALTPGGVDQDLLRLGHHRIVRPMYPFDPDMAEPQLTPELL
;
A
#
# COMPACT_ATOMS: atom_id res chain seq x y z
N MET A 1 7.28 -30.67 -0.26
CA MET A 1 7.47 -31.13 1.15
C MET A 1 7.76 -32.61 1.26
N ALA A 2 6.95 -33.53 0.69
CA ALA A 2 7.21 -34.99 0.78
C ALA A 2 8.61 -35.37 0.24
N ARG A 3 9.01 -34.77 -0.88
CA ARG A 3 10.32 -35.03 -1.51
C ARG A 3 11.50 -34.55 -0.65
N LEU A 4 11.40 -33.41 0.01
CA LEU A 4 12.45 -32.94 0.94
C LEU A 4 12.56 -33.86 2.15
N ARG A 5 11.45 -34.41 2.64
CA ARG A 5 11.41 -35.37 3.75
C ARG A 5 12.06 -36.71 3.36
N SER A 6 12.03 -37.12 2.07
CA SER A 6 12.71 -38.31 1.55
C SER A 6 14.17 -38.07 1.19
N GLY A 7 14.75 -36.91 1.52
CA GLY A 7 16.16 -36.58 1.26
C GLY A 7 16.43 -35.99 -0.13
N GLY A 8 15.40 -35.75 -0.94
CA GLY A 8 15.57 -35.10 -2.24
C GLY A 8 16.01 -33.63 -2.07
N ARG A 9 17.01 -33.25 -2.87
CA ARG A 9 17.52 -31.86 -2.89
C ARG A 9 17.40 -31.32 -4.31
N PRO A 10 16.24 -30.68 -4.65
CA PRO A 10 16.09 -30.04 -5.94
C PRO A 10 17.06 -28.87 -6.09
N HIS A 11 17.46 -28.60 -7.31
CA HIS A 11 18.24 -27.42 -7.67
C HIS A 11 17.36 -26.20 -7.76
N LYS A 12 17.98 -25.02 -7.64
CA LYS A 12 17.31 -23.74 -7.83
C LYS A 12 18.12 -22.92 -8.84
N ALA A 13 17.40 -22.30 -9.77
CA ALA A 13 17.94 -21.26 -10.62
C ALA A 13 17.35 -19.92 -10.16
N TRP A 14 18.21 -18.93 -9.98
CA TRP A 14 17.84 -17.60 -9.52
C TRP A 14 18.33 -16.55 -10.50
N VAL A 15 17.45 -15.59 -10.85
CA VAL A 15 17.79 -14.46 -11.73
C VAL A 15 17.40 -13.17 -11.03
N GLN A 16 18.35 -12.27 -10.88
CA GLN A 16 18.09 -10.90 -10.45
C GLN A 16 17.57 -10.07 -11.64
N VAL A 17 16.49 -9.35 -11.43
CA VAL A 17 15.93 -8.44 -12.44
C VAL A 17 15.98 -7.01 -11.89
N PRO A 18 16.75 -6.10 -12.52
CA PRO A 18 16.97 -4.75 -11.99
C PRO A 18 15.73 -3.86 -12.19
N VAL A 19 14.64 -4.24 -11.54
CA VAL A 19 13.34 -3.56 -11.56
C VAL A 19 12.82 -3.46 -10.13
N LEU A 20 12.41 -2.27 -9.72
CA LEU A 20 11.67 -2.00 -8.50
C LEU A 20 10.32 -1.38 -8.85
N LEU A 21 9.26 -2.06 -8.52
CA LEU A 21 7.89 -1.57 -8.68
C LEU A 21 7.12 -1.81 -7.38
N PRO A 22 6.28 -0.85 -6.95
CA PRO A 22 5.36 -1.09 -5.85
C PRO A 22 4.34 -2.18 -6.23
N GLY A 23 3.86 -2.92 -5.22
CA GLY A 23 2.90 -4.01 -5.42
C GLY A 23 1.62 -3.56 -6.12
N GLU A 24 1.21 -2.32 -5.90
CA GLU A 24 0.05 -1.68 -6.51
C GLU A 24 0.17 -1.51 -8.04
N LYS A 25 1.39 -1.59 -8.59
CA LYS A 25 1.66 -1.64 -10.05
C LYS A 25 1.74 -3.06 -10.61
N THR A 26 1.79 -4.07 -9.78
CA THR A 26 1.99 -5.46 -10.22
C THR A 26 0.76 -6.35 -9.96
N SER A 27 -0.42 -5.73 -9.89
CA SER A 27 -1.67 -6.45 -9.67
C SER A 27 -2.06 -7.31 -10.87
N THR A 28 -2.29 -8.60 -10.64
CA THR A 28 -2.76 -9.56 -11.65
C THR A 28 -4.21 -9.32 -12.12
N ARG A 29 -4.87 -8.30 -11.62
CA ARG A 29 -6.17 -7.84 -12.13
C ARG A 29 -6.03 -7.13 -13.49
N LEU A 30 -4.84 -6.59 -13.80
CA LEU A 30 -4.58 -5.76 -14.97
C LEU A 30 -3.41 -6.29 -15.79
N GLU A 31 -3.41 -5.96 -17.09
CA GLU A 31 -2.24 -6.15 -17.94
C GLU A 31 -1.18 -5.06 -17.66
N PRO A 32 0.11 -5.38 -17.83
CA PRO A 32 0.67 -6.67 -18.28
C PRO A 32 0.88 -7.68 -17.14
N ALA A 33 0.65 -7.30 -15.88
CA ALA A 33 0.90 -8.18 -14.74
C ALA A 33 0.15 -9.52 -14.89
N LYS A 34 -1.12 -9.48 -15.29
CA LYS A 34 -1.93 -10.69 -15.51
C LYS A 34 -1.25 -11.70 -16.44
N SER A 35 -0.80 -11.27 -17.62
CA SER A 35 -0.13 -12.15 -18.61
C SER A 35 1.27 -12.55 -18.16
N VAL A 36 2.02 -11.65 -17.52
CA VAL A 36 3.38 -11.96 -17.02
C VAL A 36 3.34 -13.03 -15.93
N TYR A 37 2.44 -12.89 -14.95
CA TYR A 37 2.33 -13.86 -13.85
C TYR A 37 1.67 -15.17 -14.29
N ALA A 38 0.79 -15.18 -15.31
CA ALA A 38 0.27 -16.42 -15.87
C ALA A 38 1.34 -17.33 -16.45
N LYS A 39 2.49 -16.79 -16.88
CA LYS A 39 3.64 -17.58 -17.32
C LYS A 39 4.26 -18.45 -16.21
N VAL A 40 4.03 -18.13 -14.94
CA VAL A 40 4.49 -18.96 -13.81
C VAL A 40 3.85 -20.33 -13.89
N ASP A 41 2.53 -20.41 -14.10
CA ASP A 41 1.82 -21.68 -14.24
C ASP A 41 2.33 -22.50 -15.45
N GLU A 42 2.65 -21.83 -16.57
CA GLU A 42 3.21 -22.46 -17.76
C GLU A 42 4.60 -23.05 -17.47
N VAL A 43 5.41 -22.35 -16.70
CA VAL A 43 6.76 -22.81 -16.29
C VAL A 43 6.66 -23.96 -15.31
N GLU A 44 5.75 -23.91 -14.35
CA GLU A 44 5.52 -25.00 -13.38
C GLU A 44 5.03 -26.28 -14.07
N ALA A 45 4.32 -26.19 -15.19
CA ALA A 45 3.86 -27.32 -15.97
C ALA A 45 4.98 -28.00 -16.78
N ALA A 46 6.18 -27.43 -16.87
CA ALA A 46 7.29 -27.99 -17.61
C ALA A 46 7.95 -29.20 -16.89
N ASP A 47 8.26 -30.24 -17.63
CA ASP A 47 8.94 -31.40 -17.09
C ASP A 47 10.30 -31.02 -16.44
N GLY A 48 10.53 -31.48 -15.22
CA GLY A 48 11.74 -31.16 -14.46
C GLY A 48 11.64 -29.89 -13.59
N VAL A 49 10.56 -29.12 -13.68
CA VAL A 49 10.24 -28.01 -12.78
C VAL A 49 9.34 -28.49 -11.64
N LEU A 50 9.53 -27.95 -10.45
CA LEU A 50 8.77 -28.25 -9.24
C LEU A 50 8.03 -27.05 -8.70
N ASP A 51 8.55 -25.84 -8.95
CA ASP A 51 8.01 -24.59 -8.44
C ASP A 51 8.67 -23.41 -9.16
N ALA A 52 7.94 -22.36 -9.39
CA ALA A 52 8.44 -21.13 -9.98
C ALA A 52 7.82 -19.90 -9.31
N ALA A 53 8.57 -18.80 -9.24
CA ALA A 53 8.09 -17.58 -8.65
C ALA A 53 8.74 -16.35 -9.28
N ILE A 54 7.97 -15.28 -9.39
CA ILE A 54 8.43 -13.91 -9.65
C ILE A 54 8.23 -13.12 -8.35
N TRP A 55 9.31 -12.60 -7.78
CA TRP A 55 9.30 -11.76 -6.60
C TRP A 55 9.56 -10.32 -7.00
N VAL A 56 8.64 -9.41 -6.72
CA VAL A 56 8.75 -7.99 -7.09
C VAL A 56 9.76 -7.23 -6.23
N GLY A 57 10.21 -7.81 -5.11
CA GLY A 57 11.00 -7.13 -4.09
C GLY A 57 10.14 -6.27 -3.17
N TYR A 58 10.78 -5.64 -2.18
CA TYR A 58 10.12 -4.65 -1.31
C TYR A 58 10.58 -3.26 -1.72
N ALA A 59 9.83 -2.62 -2.63
CA ALA A 59 10.25 -1.43 -3.37
C ALA A 59 10.61 -0.22 -2.50
N TRP A 60 10.14 -0.17 -1.26
CA TRP A 60 10.39 0.93 -0.33
C TRP A 60 11.62 0.74 0.57
N ALA A 61 12.27 -0.42 0.51
CA ALA A 61 13.53 -0.63 1.22
C ALA A 61 14.71 -0.07 0.41
N ASP A 62 15.44 0.86 1.00
CA ASP A 62 16.67 1.38 0.41
C ASP A 62 17.87 0.53 0.85
N GLU A 63 18.03 -0.64 0.21
CA GLU A 63 19.13 -1.55 0.52
C GLU A 63 19.67 -2.23 -0.76
N PRO A 64 20.96 -2.62 -0.79
CA PRO A 64 21.63 -3.06 -2.03
C PRO A 64 21.02 -4.28 -2.73
N ARG A 65 20.32 -5.15 -1.99
CA ARG A 65 19.71 -6.38 -2.56
C ARG A 65 18.29 -6.16 -3.06
N CYS A 66 17.72 -4.96 -2.83
CA CYS A 66 16.34 -4.68 -3.17
C CYS A 66 16.17 -4.57 -4.68
N GLN A 67 15.58 -5.57 -5.29
CA GLN A 67 15.20 -5.65 -6.70
C GLN A 67 14.24 -6.81 -6.92
N ALA A 68 13.65 -6.89 -8.11
CA ALA A 68 12.87 -8.06 -8.48
C ALA A 68 13.79 -9.28 -8.68
N ALA A 69 13.24 -10.48 -8.49
CA ALA A 69 13.93 -11.73 -8.70
C ALA A 69 12.97 -12.80 -9.22
N VAL A 70 13.53 -13.73 -10.01
CA VAL A 70 12.85 -14.95 -10.43
C VAL A 70 13.57 -16.13 -9.81
N VAL A 71 12.81 -17.10 -9.30
CA VAL A 71 13.35 -18.36 -8.79
C VAL A 71 12.59 -19.51 -9.41
N VAL A 72 13.30 -20.46 -10.00
CA VAL A 72 12.72 -21.71 -10.49
C VAL A 72 13.42 -22.88 -9.82
N THR A 73 12.65 -23.77 -9.24
CA THR A 73 13.13 -24.95 -8.51
C THR A 73 12.78 -26.21 -9.29
N GLY A 74 13.71 -27.15 -9.40
CA GLY A 74 13.47 -28.41 -10.13
C GLY A 74 14.64 -29.40 -10.08
N ASP A 75 14.53 -30.44 -10.88
CA ASP A 75 15.50 -31.52 -10.91
C ASP A 75 16.52 -31.41 -12.05
N ASP A 76 16.10 -30.78 -13.15
CA ASP A 76 16.95 -30.58 -14.32
C ASP A 76 17.50 -29.16 -14.32
N LYS A 77 18.80 -29.01 -14.10
CA LYS A 77 19.50 -27.74 -14.05
C LYS A 77 19.36 -26.90 -15.32
N ALA A 78 19.39 -27.55 -16.48
CA ALA A 78 19.31 -26.87 -17.77
C ALA A 78 17.88 -26.31 -17.99
N VAL A 79 16.85 -27.10 -17.66
CA VAL A 79 15.46 -26.71 -17.77
C VAL A 79 15.15 -25.54 -16.84
N ILE A 80 15.48 -25.64 -15.53
CA ILE A 80 15.19 -24.58 -14.58
C ILE A 80 15.95 -23.29 -14.90
N SER A 81 17.17 -23.37 -15.42
CA SER A 81 17.91 -22.18 -15.85
C SER A 81 17.23 -21.50 -17.03
N ALA A 82 16.87 -22.24 -18.07
CA ALA A 82 16.18 -21.68 -19.23
C ALA A 82 14.83 -21.05 -18.85
N LYS A 83 14.08 -21.71 -17.95
CA LYS A 83 12.77 -21.22 -17.48
C LYS A 83 12.88 -20.01 -16.56
N ALA A 84 13.91 -19.92 -15.75
CA ALA A 84 14.18 -18.74 -14.93
C ALA A 84 14.53 -17.52 -15.80
N GLU A 85 15.36 -17.70 -16.83
CA GLU A 85 15.68 -16.65 -17.80
C GLU A 85 14.42 -16.19 -18.58
N GLU A 86 13.58 -17.14 -19.01
CA GLU A 86 12.32 -16.85 -19.72
C GLU A 86 11.39 -15.94 -18.88
N LEU A 87 11.15 -16.28 -17.61
CA LEU A 87 10.32 -15.47 -16.71
C LEU A 87 10.96 -14.11 -16.40
N ALA A 88 12.28 -14.10 -16.17
CA ALA A 88 13.01 -12.85 -15.91
C ALA A 88 12.94 -11.89 -17.11
N ARG A 89 13.06 -12.43 -18.34
CA ARG A 89 12.93 -11.69 -19.58
C ARG A 89 11.52 -11.12 -19.73
N ALA A 90 10.48 -11.92 -19.50
CA ALA A 90 9.10 -11.48 -19.59
C ALA A 90 8.79 -10.33 -18.61
N TYR A 91 9.30 -10.41 -17.36
CA TYR A 91 9.13 -9.36 -16.36
C TYR A 91 9.89 -8.09 -16.75
N TRP A 92 11.13 -8.21 -17.21
CA TRP A 92 11.96 -7.09 -17.68
C TRP A 92 11.32 -6.35 -18.87
N ASP A 93 10.87 -7.09 -19.88
CA ASP A 93 10.30 -6.52 -21.10
C ASP A 93 9.02 -5.73 -20.80
N ALA A 94 8.20 -6.21 -19.88
CA ALA A 94 6.96 -5.58 -19.45
C ALA A 94 7.16 -4.37 -18.50
N ARG A 95 8.37 -4.11 -17.99
CA ARG A 95 8.61 -3.15 -16.90
C ARG A 95 8.05 -1.74 -17.07
N ARG A 96 7.93 -1.28 -18.33
CA ARG A 96 7.44 0.07 -18.67
C ARG A 96 5.91 0.14 -18.78
N ASP A 97 5.26 -1.01 -18.92
CA ASP A 97 3.82 -1.11 -19.20
C ASP A 97 3.00 -1.41 -17.95
N PHE A 98 3.66 -1.73 -16.82
CA PHE A 98 2.97 -1.91 -15.55
C PHE A 98 2.25 -0.64 -15.11
N VAL A 99 0.97 -0.77 -14.82
CA VAL A 99 0.09 0.33 -14.40
C VAL A 99 -0.41 0.13 -12.97
N PHE A 100 -0.80 1.21 -12.32
CA PHE A 100 -1.45 1.11 -11.01
C PHE A 100 -2.81 0.42 -11.13
N VAL A 101 -3.21 -0.26 -10.07
CA VAL A 101 -4.45 -1.05 -9.98
C VAL A 101 -5.72 -0.21 -10.07
N ALA A 102 -5.61 1.11 -9.90
CA ALA A 102 -6.67 2.09 -10.04
C ALA A 102 -6.15 3.37 -10.71
N PRO A 103 -7.03 4.25 -11.20
CA PRO A 103 -6.63 5.58 -11.60
C PRO A 103 -5.95 6.32 -10.43
N THR A 104 -4.85 7.02 -10.73
CA THR A 104 -4.05 7.73 -9.75
C THR A 104 -4.13 9.24 -9.91
N GLY A 105 -3.84 9.96 -8.82
CA GLY A 105 -3.69 11.40 -8.82
C GLY A 105 -2.98 11.88 -7.56
N THR A 106 -2.73 13.17 -7.47
CA THR A 106 -2.41 13.83 -6.21
C THR A 106 -3.62 13.77 -5.27
N LEU A 107 -3.42 13.97 -3.97
CA LEU A 107 -4.54 14.00 -3.03
C LEU A 107 -5.59 15.06 -3.43
N ALA A 108 -5.15 16.23 -3.88
CA ALA A 108 -6.05 17.30 -4.29
C ALA A 108 -6.89 16.93 -5.53
N GLU A 109 -6.27 16.30 -6.53
CA GLU A 109 -6.99 15.81 -7.71
C GLU A 109 -8.01 14.74 -7.35
N CYS A 110 -7.63 13.77 -6.49
CA CYS A 110 -8.52 12.71 -6.04
C CYS A 110 -9.71 13.27 -5.24
N VAL A 111 -9.46 14.20 -4.33
CA VAL A 111 -10.52 14.85 -3.54
C VAL A 111 -11.44 15.69 -4.45
N GLY A 112 -10.87 16.46 -5.39
CA GLY A 112 -11.66 17.25 -6.35
C GLY A 112 -12.58 16.37 -7.21
N GLN A 113 -12.07 15.22 -7.69
CA GLN A 113 -12.88 14.25 -8.46
C GLN A 113 -13.95 13.61 -7.57
N ALA A 114 -13.60 13.18 -6.35
CA ALA A 114 -14.55 12.61 -5.40
C ALA A 114 -15.66 13.60 -5.06
N ALA A 115 -15.34 14.86 -4.77
CA ALA A 115 -16.32 15.89 -4.45
C ALA A 115 -17.28 16.18 -5.60
N ALA A 116 -16.78 16.20 -6.85
CA ALA A 116 -17.58 16.44 -8.05
C ALA A 116 -18.39 15.21 -8.50
N SER A 117 -18.04 14.01 -8.07
CA SER A 117 -18.71 12.77 -8.45
C SER A 117 -20.11 12.67 -7.81
N THR A 118 -21.00 11.94 -8.45
CA THR A 118 -22.29 11.50 -7.88
C THR A 118 -22.22 10.09 -7.30
N ALA A 119 -21.13 9.35 -7.56
CA ALA A 119 -20.91 8.03 -6.98
C ALA A 119 -20.64 8.15 -5.47
N ARG A 120 -21.42 7.44 -4.66
CA ARG A 120 -21.28 7.43 -3.19
C ARG A 120 -21.44 6.02 -2.63
N PRO A 121 -20.65 5.61 -1.65
CA PRO A 121 -19.45 6.29 -1.15
C PRO A 121 -18.32 6.31 -2.18
N PHE A 122 -17.56 7.42 -2.23
CA PHE A 122 -16.35 7.49 -3.04
C PHE A 122 -15.13 7.20 -2.17
N PHE A 123 -14.31 6.22 -2.56
CA PHE A 123 -13.12 5.87 -1.78
C PHE A 123 -11.85 6.51 -2.35
N ILE A 124 -10.97 6.95 -1.47
CA ILE A 124 -9.62 7.40 -1.82
C ILE A 124 -8.62 6.60 -1.00
N SER A 125 -7.72 5.90 -1.68
CA SER A 125 -6.56 5.27 -1.06
C SER A 125 -5.48 6.33 -0.81
N ASP A 126 -5.17 6.61 0.45
CA ASP A 126 -4.02 7.41 0.89
C ASP A 126 -2.79 6.49 0.98
N SER A 127 -2.04 6.38 -0.12
CA SER A 127 -1.16 5.23 -0.34
C SER A 127 0.22 5.32 0.31
N GLY A 128 0.69 6.55 0.62
CA GLY A 128 2.09 6.76 1.03
C GLY A 128 2.45 6.30 2.43
N ASP A 129 1.45 6.13 3.30
CA ASP A 129 1.65 5.67 4.68
C ASP A 129 0.77 4.46 5.03
N ASN A 130 0.74 3.49 4.12
CA ASN A 130 0.00 2.25 4.30
C ASN A 130 0.58 1.42 5.45
N PRO A 131 -0.17 1.18 6.55
CA PRO A 131 0.31 0.42 7.71
C PRO A 131 0.55 -1.06 7.39
N THR A 132 -0.10 -1.63 6.36
CA THR A 132 0.12 -3.03 5.97
C THR A 132 1.35 -3.22 5.09
N ALA A 133 1.78 -2.18 4.40
CA ALA A 133 3.00 -2.20 3.59
C ALA A 133 4.27 -1.77 4.37
N GLY A 134 4.16 -1.47 5.66
CA GLY A 134 5.30 -1.06 6.51
C GLY A 134 5.35 0.43 6.84
N GLY A 135 4.41 1.24 6.37
CA GLY A 135 4.26 2.62 6.77
C GLY A 135 4.04 2.77 8.27
N ALA A 136 4.43 3.90 8.84
CA ALA A 136 4.26 4.18 10.26
C ALA A 136 2.78 4.25 10.67
N GLY A 137 1.91 4.62 9.74
CA GLY A 137 0.48 4.82 9.98
C GLY A 137 0.18 6.09 10.76
N ASP A 138 1.17 6.98 10.92
CA ASP A 138 1.03 8.19 11.72
C ASP A 138 1.33 9.49 10.94
N THR A 139 1.68 9.43 9.64
CA THR A 139 1.90 10.67 8.90
C THR A 139 0.63 11.52 8.87
N SER A 140 0.77 12.80 9.18
CA SER A 140 -0.32 13.76 9.25
C SER A 140 -0.53 14.56 7.97
N TRP A 141 0.36 14.39 6.98
CA TRP A 141 0.38 15.23 5.78
C TRP A 141 -0.96 15.30 5.05
N SER A 142 -1.57 14.14 4.78
CA SER A 142 -2.86 14.08 4.11
C SER A 142 -3.96 14.78 4.92
N LEU A 143 -3.99 14.56 6.24
CA LEU A 143 -4.95 15.21 7.12
C LEU A 143 -4.78 16.75 7.11
N ALA A 144 -3.53 17.24 7.13
CA ALA A 144 -3.25 18.67 7.04
C ALA A 144 -3.81 19.30 5.75
N GLN A 145 -3.70 18.59 4.62
CA GLN A 145 -4.27 19.04 3.35
C GLN A 145 -5.79 19.02 3.39
N LEU A 146 -6.40 17.91 3.87
CA LEU A 146 -7.86 17.74 3.92
C LEU A 146 -8.56 18.84 4.74
N LEU A 147 -7.95 19.28 5.84
CA LEU A 147 -8.48 20.37 6.69
C LEU A 147 -8.58 21.71 5.96
N GLY A 148 -7.76 21.91 4.92
CA GLY A 148 -7.77 23.14 4.10
C GLY A 148 -8.62 23.04 2.83
N MET A 149 -9.20 21.88 2.50
CA MET A 149 -9.90 21.65 1.24
C MET A 149 -11.37 22.08 1.32
N SER A 150 -11.71 23.16 0.63
CA SER A 150 -13.09 23.66 0.54
C SER A 150 -14.03 22.70 -0.20
N GLU A 151 -13.50 21.85 -1.06
CA GLU A 151 -14.22 20.83 -1.83
C GLU A 151 -14.96 19.83 -0.94
N LEU A 152 -14.46 19.61 0.29
CA LEU A 152 -15.10 18.74 1.28
C LEU A 152 -16.18 19.45 2.12
N ALA A 153 -16.39 20.74 1.91
CA ALA A 153 -17.39 21.49 2.67
C ALA A 153 -18.81 20.94 2.42
N GLY A 154 -19.48 20.57 3.50
CA GLY A 154 -20.83 19.99 3.45
C GLY A 154 -20.89 18.50 3.12
N LEU A 155 -19.75 17.85 2.84
CA LEU A 155 -19.66 16.41 2.65
C LEU A 155 -19.35 15.71 3.98
N THR A 156 -19.89 14.50 4.13
CA THR A 156 -19.50 13.59 5.20
C THR A 156 -18.26 12.81 4.75
N THR A 157 -17.12 13.13 5.36
CA THR A 157 -15.83 12.54 5.02
C THR A 157 -15.27 11.72 6.18
N ILE A 158 -14.83 10.50 5.93
CA ILE A 158 -14.14 9.65 6.91
C ILE A 158 -12.66 9.56 6.51
N TYR A 159 -11.75 9.79 7.46
CA TYR A 159 -10.31 9.59 7.29
C TYR A 159 -9.78 8.56 8.28
N ALA A 160 -9.28 7.43 7.81
CA ALA A 160 -8.86 6.28 8.60
C ALA A 160 -7.46 5.78 8.18
N ALA A 161 -6.53 5.73 9.11
CA ALA A 161 -6.50 6.21 10.46
C ALA A 161 -5.10 6.77 10.76
N ILE A 162 -4.97 7.50 11.83
CA ILE A 162 -3.66 7.96 12.34
C ILE A 162 -3.37 7.26 13.66
N ALA A 163 -2.22 6.58 13.75
CA ALA A 163 -1.74 5.98 14.98
C ALA A 163 -1.07 7.06 15.84
N ASP A 164 -1.69 7.42 16.95
CA ASP A 164 -1.17 8.41 17.91
C ASP A 164 -1.66 8.09 19.32
N PRO A 165 -0.84 7.44 20.16
CA PRO A 165 -1.25 7.03 21.50
C PRO A 165 -1.56 8.21 22.42
N GLU A 166 -0.87 9.35 22.29
CA GLU A 166 -1.06 10.51 23.17
C GLU A 166 -2.34 11.27 22.84
N ALA A 167 -2.58 11.54 21.54
CA ALA A 167 -3.79 12.16 21.07
C ALA A 167 -5.02 11.30 21.41
N THR A 168 -4.91 9.97 21.20
CA THR A 168 -5.95 9.01 21.53
C THR A 168 -6.28 9.01 23.03
N ALA A 169 -5.23 8.95 23.90
CA ALA A 169 -5.43 8.95 25.35
C ALA A 169 -6.08 10.25 25.84
N THR A 170 -5.63 11.40 25.32
CA THR A 170 -6.18 12.71 25.68
C THR A 170 -7.66 12.82 25.27
N ALA A 171 -8.00 12.43 24.05
CA ALA A 171 -9.37 12.47 23.55
C ALA A 171 -10.28 11.48 24.30
N ALA A 172 -9.84 10.26 24.55
CA ALA A 172 -10.59 9.25 25.29
C ALA A 172 -10.86 9.69 26.75
N ALA A 173 -9.87 10.31 27.41
CA ALA A 173 -10.03 10.82 28.78
C ALA A 173 -11.02 11.99 28.85
N ALA A 174 -11.09 12.83 27.82
CA ALA A 174 -12.05 13.92 27.75
C ALA A 174 -13.49 13.40 27.55
N GLY A 175 -13.66 12.24 26.91
CA GLY A 175 -14.96 11.58 26.73
C GLY A 175 -15.75 12.09 25.53
N VAL A 176 -16.75 11.29 25.14
CA VAL A 176 -17.63 11.60 24.00
C VAL A 176 -18.39 12.90 24.24
N GLY A 177 -18.44 13.77 23.24
CA GLY A 177 -19.08 15.08 23.26
C GLY A 177 -18.13 16.23 23.62
N ALA A 178 -16.99 15.95 24.26
CA ALA A 178 -16.00 16.97 24.61
C ALA A 178 -15.32 17.55 23.36
N THR A 179 -14.92 18.84 23.45
CA THR A 179 -14.01 19.45 22.48
C THR A 179 -12.59 19.39 23.03
N VAL A 180 -11.67 18.88 22.24
CA VAL A 180 -10.26 18.76 22.60
C VAL A 180 -9.39 19.49 21.58
N THR A 181 -8.22 19.95 22.02
CA THR A 181 -7.15 20.42 21.15
C THR A 181 -5.94 19.51 21.40
N VAL A 182 -5.53 18.78 20.38
CA VAL A 182 -4.47 17.76 20.45
C VAL A 182 -3.55 17.85 19.24
N ASP A 183 -2.29 17.48 19.42
CA ASP A 183 -1.35 17.31 18.32
C ASP A 183 -1.46 15.86 17.80
N VAL A 184 -1.77 15.72 16.51
CA VAL A 184 -2.08 14.43 15.89
C VAL A 184 -1.03 14.05 14.86
N GLY A 185 -0.52 12.84 15.00
CA GLY A 185 0.37 12.17 14.03
C GLY A 185 1.77 12.75 13.96
N GLY A 186 2.56 12.27 12.99
CA GLY A 186 3.89 12.78 12.67
C GLY A 186 4.94 12.61 13.78
N LYS A 187 4.74 11.66 14.69
CA LYS A 187 5.64 11.42 15.85
C LYS A 187 6.64 10.31 15.59
N VAL A 188 6.29 9.34 14.76
CA VAL A 188 7.15 8.26 14.29
C VAL A 188 7.70 8.61 12.91
N ASP A 189 6.83 8.93 11.97
CA ASP A 189 7.20 9.46 10.65
C ASP A 189 6.65 10.89 10.50
N ALA A 190 7.53 11.86 10.72
CA ALA A 190 7.16 13.26 10.59
C ALA A 190 6.69 13.62 9.16
N GLY A 191 7.15 12.86 8.16
CA GLY A 191 6.86 13.16 6.77
C GLY A 191 7.20 14.62 6.42
N PRO A 192 6.55 15.20 5.43
CA PRO A 192 6.78 16.61 5.07
C PRO A 192 6.14 17.64 6.00
N HIS A 193 5.30 17.22 6.95
CA HIS A 193 4.49 18.17 7.74
C HIS A 193 4.74 18.12 9.25
N GLY A 194 5.07 16.94 9.81
CA GLY A 194 5.13 16.72 11.27
C GLY A 194 3.75 16.66 11.91
N PRO A 195 3.65 16.71 13.25
CA PRO A 195 2.37 16.74 13.96
C PRO A 195 1.52 17.94 13.58
N ILE A 196 0.20 17.77 13.59
CA ILE A 196 -0.75 18.88 13.38
C ILE A 196 -1.59 19.10 14.62
N THR A 197 -1.78 20.35 15.00
CA THR A 197 -2.71 20.73 16.08
C THR A 197 -4.14 20.70 15.56
N LEU A 198 -4.98 19.84 16.13
CA LEU A 198 -6.36 19.63 15.75
C LEU A 198 -7.29 20.01 16.90
N THR A 199 -8.19 20.98 16.68
CA THR A 199 -9.33 21.22 17.58
C THR A 199 -10.56 20.52 17.05
N ALA A 200 -11.06 19.52 17.78
CA ALA A 200 -12.11 18.63 17.30
C ALA A 200 -13.05 18.21 18.44
N ARG A 201 -14.26 17.82 18.09
CA ARG A 201 -15.19 17.16 19.01
C ARG A 201 -14.93 15.65 19.03
N VAL A 202 -14.81 15.06 20.20
CA VAL A 202 -14.77 13.61 20.37
C VAL A 202 -16.15 13.04 20.03
N ALA A 203 -16.28 12.36 18.90
CA ALA A 203 -17.54 11.81 18.42
C ALA A 203 -17.79 10.39 18.92
N ALA A 204 -16.74 9.59 19.06
CA ALA A 204 -16.81 8.21 19.58
C ALA A 204 -15.50 7.83 20.25
N VAL A 205 -15.59 6.83 21.14
CA VAL A 205 -14.45 6.18 21.80
C VAL A 205 -14.74 4.68 21.81
N ASP A 206 -13.82 3.89 21.28
CA ASP A 206 -13.80 2.42 21.40
C ASP A 206 -12.52 1.98 22.13
N THR A 207 -12.67 1.14 23.16
CA THR A 207 -11.56 0.57 23.95
C THR A 207 -11.42 -0.92 23.77
N THR A 208 -12.19 -1.52 22.88
CA THR A 208 -12.33 -2.97 22.75
C THR A 208 -11.55 -3.58 21.60
N ASP A 209 -11.02 -2.75 20.69
CA ASP A 209 -10.28 -3.21 19.52
C ASP A 209 -8.95 -3.88 19.90
N PRO A 210 -8.76 -5.18 19.62
CA PRO A 210 -7.55 -5.90 20.02
C PRO A 210 -6.29 -5.44 19.26
N VAL A 211 -6.44 -4.84 18.08
CA VAL A 211 -5.35 -4.36 17.22
C VAL A 211 -5.04 -2.90 17.52
N ALA A 212 -6.02 -2.02 17.36
CA ALA A 212 -5.85 -0.58 17.59
C ALA A 212 -5.61 -0.23 19.05
N GLY A 213 -6.10 -1.03 19.99
CA GLY A 213 -6.25 -0.64 21.38
C GLY A 213 -7.43 0.31 21.54
N THR A 214 -7.21 1.45 22.19
CA THR A 214 -8.21 2.52 22.17
C THR A 214 -8.20 3.20 20.81
N ALA A 215 -9.38 3.47 20.26
CA ALA A 215 -9.60 4.26 19.06
C ALA A 215 -10.63 5.35 19.35
N VAL A 216 -10.45 6.51 18.74
CA VAL A 216 -11.36 7.64 18.88
C VAL A 216 -11.72 8.20 17.50
N THR A 217 -12.93 8.72 17.38
CA THR A 217 -13.34 9.55 16.23
C THR A 217 -13.32 11.01 16.65
N LEU A 218 -12.48 11.79 15.97
CA LEU A 218 -12.40 13.26 16.10
C LEU A 218 -13.15 13.93 14.96
N ALA A 219 -14.17 14.71 15.26
CA ALA A 219 -15.00 15.40 14.26
C ALA A 219 -14.65 16.88 14.14
N VAL A 220 -14.33 17.30 12.91
CA VAL A 220 -14.11 18.70 12.50
C VAL A 220 -15.08 19.01 11.36
N GLY A 221 -16.19 19.64 11.66
CA GLY A 221 -17.28 19.80 10.68
C GLY A 221 -17.76 18.43 10.16
N GLY A 222 -17.73 18.24 8.84
CA GLY A 222 -18.09 16.98 8.17
C GLY A 222 -16.95 15.96 8.11
N LEU A 223 -15.73 16.32 8.49
CA LEU A 223 -14.58 15.44 8.49
C LEU A 223 -14.48 14.66 9.81
N HIS A 224 -14.52 13.34 9.73
CA HIS A 224 -14.37 12.39 10.83
C HIS A 224 -13.02 11.71 10.75
N VAL A 225 -12.11 12.03 11.68
CA VAL A 225 -10.75 11.49 11.73
C VAL A 225 -10.69 10.39 12.76
N ILE A 226 -10.27 9.21 12.37
CA ILE A 226 -10.00 8.11 13.29
C ILE A 226 -8.56 8.22 13.78
N VAL A 227 -8.38 8.24 15.11
CA VAL A 227 -7.06 8.23 15.76
C VAL A 227 -6.99 7.03 16.70
N THR A 228 -5.88 6.30 16.68
CA THR A 228 -5.74 5.00 17.35
C THR A 228 -4.47 4.96 18.24
N THR A 229 -4.51 4.17 19.31
CA THR A 229 -3.34 3.97 20.17
C THR A 229 -2.23 3.23 19.44
N ARG A 230 -2.58 2.24 18.62
CA ARG A 230 -1.64 1.43 17.85
C ARG A 230 -1.99 1.46 16.36
N ARG A 231 -0.98 1.27 15.54
CA ARG A 231 -1.13 1.13 14.09
C ARG A 231 -2.12 0.02 13.73
N LYS A 232 -3.15 0.37 12.99
CA LYS A 232 -4.18 -0.55 12.49
C LYS A 232 -4.63 -0.14 11.09
N PRO A 233 -4.72 -1.08 10.15
CA PRO A 233 -5.42 -0.87 8.89
C PRO A 233 -6.95 -0.94 9.12
N TYR A 234 -7.70 -0.16 8.37
CA TYR A 234 -9.16 -0.16 8.36
C TYR A 234 -9.64 -0.82 7.08
N HIS A 235 -9.95 -2.11 7.16
CA HIS A 235 -10.27 -2.96 6.01
C HIS A 235 -11.73 -3.43 5.97
N LEU A 236 -12.40 -3.45 7.12
CA LEU A 236 -13.72 -4.01 7.29
C LEU A 236 -14.74 -2.92 7.67
N GLU A 237 -15.97 -3.05 7.21
CA GLU A 237 -17.06 -2.15 7.62
C GLU A 237 -17.24 -2.12 9.15
N SER A 238 -17.02 -3.27 9.80
CA SER A 238 -17.08 -3.39 11.26
C SER A 238 -16.04 -2.53 11.99
N ASP A 239 -14.87 -2.25 11.38
CA ASP A 239 -13.85 -1.37 11.97
C ASP A 239 -14.38 0.05 12.13
N PHE A 240 -15.19 0.51 11.19
CA PHE A 240 -15.81 1.84 11.22
C PHE A 240 -17.04 1.87 12.13
N ALA A 241 -17.84 0.80 12.08
CA ALA A 241 -19.08 0.71 12.85
C ALA A 241 -18.82 0.75 14.37
N ALA A 242 -17.72 0.16 14.86
CA ALA A 242 -17.29 0.21 16.26
C ALA A 242 -17.09 1.66 16.76
N LEU A 243 -16.78 2.59 15.85
CA LEU A 243 -16.61 4.01 16.10
C LEU A 243 -17.83 4.87 15.69
N GLY A 244 -19.00 4.24 15.49
CA GLY A 244 -20.23 4.90 15.10
C GLY A 244 -20.22 5.49 13.69
N LEU A 245 -19.27 5.09 12.85
CA LEU A 245 -19.14 5.56 11.48
C LEU A 245 -19.78 4.55 10.51
N LYS A 246 -20.35 5.08 9.43
CA LYS A 246 -21.04 4.30 8.41
C LYS A 246 -20.41 4.61 7.04
N PRO A 247 -19.39 3.87 6.61
CA PRO A 247 -18.70 4.17 5.36
C PRO A 247 -19.62 4.12 4.13
N ARG A 248 -20.66 3.27 4.14
CA ARG A 248 -21.64 3.19 3.04
C ARG A 248 -22.55 4.42 2.92
N GLU A 249 -22.71 5.19 4.00
CA GLU A 249 -23.53 6.41 4.03
C GLU A 249 -22.68 7.68 3.90
N ALA A 250 -21.35 7.55 3.90
CA ALA A 250 -20.44 8.68 3.74
C ALA A 250 -20.35 9.14 2.28
N ASP A 251 -20.03 10.41 2.06
CA ASP A 251 -19.76 10.93 0.72
C ASP A 251 -18.37 10.49 0.25
N VAL A 252 -17.35 10.64 1.12
CA VAL A 252 -15.97 10.31 0.84
C VAL A 252 -15.38 9.51 1.98
N VAL A 253 -14.69 8.40 1.65
CA VAL A 253 -13.94 7.58 2.61
C VAL A 253 -12.49 7.52 2.18
N ILE A 254 -11.60 8.03 3.02
CA ILE A 254 -10.16 8.06 2.77
C ILE A 254 -9.49 7.09 3.72
N VAL A 255 -8.77 6.11 3.18
CA VAL A 255 -8.11 5.06 3.98
C VAL A 255 -6.61 5.01 3.67
N LYS A 256 -5.78 4.87 4.71
CA LYS A 256 -4.34 4.62 4.55
C LYS A 256 -4.11 3.17 4.11
N ILE A 257 -4.04 2.99 2.80
CA ILE A 257 -3.90 1.67 2.16
C ILE A 257 -3.30 1.85 0.75
N GLY A 258 -2.79 0.77 0.17
CA GLY A 258 -2.36 0.77 -1.23
C GLY A 258 -3.55 0.58 -2.18
N TYR A 259 -4.00 -0.64 -2.37
CA TYR A 259 -5.25 -0.95 -3.09
C TYR A 259 -6.36 -1.27 -2.09
N LEU A 260 -7.61 -1.09 -2.51
CA LEU A 260 -8.75 -1.43 -1.65
C LEU A 260 -8.84 -2.95 -1.45
N GLU A 261 -8.88 -3.37 -0.18
CA GLU A 261 -9.19 -4.73 0.21
C GLU A 261 -10.62 -5.11 -0.22
N PRO A 262 -10.94 -6.41 -0.35
CA PRO A 262 -12.19 -6.85 -0.97
C PRO A 262 -13.45 -6.17 -0.44
N GLU A 263 -13.61 -6.06 0.88
CA GLU A 263 -14.80 -5.47 1.48
C GLU A 263 -14.90 -3.95 1.24
N LEU A 264 -13.77 -3.23 1.28
CA LEU A 264 -13.73 -1.81 0.92
C LEU A 264 -14.04 -1.62 -0.58
N TYR A 265 -13.49 -2.50 -1.43
CA TYR A 265 -13.72 -2.46 -2.86
C TYR A 265 -15.21 -2.70 -3.20
N GLU A 266 -15.86 -3.64 -2.49
CA GLU A 266 -17.28 -3.93 -2.65
C GLU A 266 -18.18 -2.78 -2.14
N MET A 267 -17.73 -2.03 -1.14
CA MET A 267 -18.45 -0.85 -0.64
C MET A 267 -18.32 0.35 -1.57
N ALA A 268 -17.19 0.50 -2.25
CA ALA A 268 -16.89 1.66 -3.06
C ALA A 268 -17.77 1.73 -4.31
N ALA A 269 -18.52 2.83 -4.48
CA ALA A 269 -19.21 3.10 -5.74
C ALA A 269 -18.21 3.53 -6.84
N ASP A 270 -17.12 4.19 -6.44
CA ASP A 270 -15.95 4.51 -7.27
C ASP A 270 -14.74 4.76 -6.35
N TRP A 271 -13.52 4.70 -6.90
CA TRP A 271 -12.32 4.93 -6.10
C TRP A 271 -11.10 5.38 -6.90
N LEU A 272 -10.19 6.08 -6.21
CA LEU A 272 -8.92 6.56 -6.72
C LEU A 272 -7.78 6.23 -5.75
N LEU A 273 -6.57 6.08 -6.32
CA LEU A 273 -5.33 5.93 -5.58
C LEU A 273 -4.60 7.29 -5.53
N ALA A 274 -4.60 7.93 -4.38
CA ALA A 274 -3.84 9.16 -4.16
C ALA A 274 -2.36 8.83 -3.87
N LEU A 275 -1.45 9.33 -4.72
CA LEU A 275 0.00 9.16 -4.56
C LEU A 275 0.52 10.19 -3.54
N THR A 276 0.41 9.85 -2.26
CA THR A 276 0.78 10.70 -1.14
C THR A 276 2.20 10.40 -0.64
N PRO A 277 2.89 11.36 -0.02
CA PRO A 277 4.18 11.10 0.61
C PRO A 277 4.04 10.27 1.89
N GLY A 278 5.08 9.48 2.20
CA GLY A 278 5.18 8.64 3.39
C GLY A 278 6.24 7.56 3.24
N GLY A 279 6.44 6.74 4.26
CA GLY A 279 7.49 5.71 4.27
C GLY A 279 7.30 4.61 3.22
N VAL A 280 6.10 4.49 2.63
CA VAL A 280 5.79 3.57 1.53
C VAL A 280 5.21 4.31 0.32
N ASP A 281 5.79 5.47 0.03
CA ASP A 281 5.42 6.30 -1.10
C ASP A 281 5.48 5.52 -2.42
N GLN A 282 4.36 5.54 -3.16
CA GLN A 282 4.24 4.83 -4.44
C GLN A 282 5.03 5.52 -5.56
N ASP A 283 5.37 6.80 -5.40
CA ASP A 283 6.34 7.49 -6.24
C ASP A 283 7.75 7.22 -5.70
N LEU A 284 8.35 6.14 -6.16
CA LEU A 284 9.69 5.72 -5.73
C LEU A 284 10.77 6.75 -6.00
N LEU A 285 10.60 7.59 -7.03
CA LEU A 285 11.57 8.65 -7.36
C LEU A 285 11.53 9.76 -6.30
N ARG A 286 10.34 10.07 -5.78
CA ARG A 286 10.17 11.05 -4.69
C ARG A 286 10.70 10.50 -3.35
N LEU A 287 10.60 9.19 -3.12
CA LEU A 287 11.06 8.56 -1.89
C LEU A 287 12.59 8.67 -1.68
N GLY A 288 13.36 8.71 -2.78
CA GLY A 288 14.78 9.05 -2.74
C GLY A 288 15.69 7.92 -2.26
N HIS A 289 15.77 6.81 -3.00
CA HIS A 289 16.70 5.72 -2.72
C HIS A 289 18.16 6.11 -2.97
N HIS A 290 19.06 5.74 -2.03
CA HIS A 290 20.50 6.05 -2.08
C HIS A 290 21.40 4.81 -2.02
N ARG A 291 20.89 3.66 -1.57
CA ARG A 291 21.67 2.45 -1.30
C ARG A 291 21.39 1.29 -2.26
N ILE A 292 20.29 1.34 -3.02
CA ILE A 292 20.02 0.35 -4.06
C ILE A 292 21.15 0.28 -5.09
N VAL A 293 21.41 -0.91 -5.64
CA VAL A 293 22.38 -1.08 -6.71
C VAL A 293 21.83 -0.48 -8.00
N ARG A 294 22.63 0.36 -8.65
CA ARG A 294 22.27 1.00 -9.91
C ARG A 294 23.09 0.40 -11.06
N PRO A 295 22.58 0.36 -12.32
CA PRO A 295 21.31 0.94 -12.76
C PRO A 295 20.09 0.08 -12.38
N MET A 296 18.95 0.74 -12.13
CA MET A 296 17.71 0.16 -11.66
C MET A 296 16.49 0.88 -12.26
N TYR A 297 15.56 0.17 -12.87
CA TYR A 297 14.28 0.75 -13.30
C TYR A 297 13.35 0.91 -12.07
N PRO A 298 12.63 2.03 -11.87
CA PRO A 298 12.47 3.17 -12.78
C PRO A 298 13.50 4.31 -12.63
N PHE A 299 14.48 4.19 -11.74
CA PHE A 299 15.44 5.27 -11.46
C PHE A 299 16.38 5.58 -12.64
N ASP A 300 16.67 4.58 -13.46
CA ASP A 300 17.49 4.66 -14.68
C ASP A 300 16.66 4.19 -15.89
N PRO A 301 15.72 5.01 -16.40
CA PRO A 301 14.75 4.54 -17.40
C PRO A 301 15.41 4.14 -18.74
N ASP A 302 16.58 4.72 -19.05
CA ASP A 302 17.32 4.49 -20.29
C ASP A 302 18.53 3.56 -20.10
N MET A 303 18.54 2.78 -19.01
CA MET A 303 19.62 1.82 -18.77
C MET A 303 19.74 0.78 -19.88
N ALA A 304 20.96 0.32 -20.11
CA ALA A 304 21.22 -0.78 -21.05
C ALA A 304 20.49 -2.07 -20.62
N GLU A 305 20.21 -2.92 -21.59
CA GLU A 305 19.58 -4.22 -21.33
C GLU A 305 20.48 -5.06 -20.39
N PRO A 306 19.95 -5.56 -19.27
CA PRO A 306 20.73 -6.35 -18.33
C PRO A 306 20.99 -7.76 -18.84
N GLN A 307 22.07 -8.35 -18.38
CA GLN A 307 22.30 -9.78 -18.56
C GLN A 307 21.47 -10.53 -17.49
N LEU A 308 20.37 -11.16 -17.92
CA LEU A 308 19.49 -11.94 -17.03
C LEU A 308 19.99 -13.39 -16.92
N THR A 309 21.23 -13.55 -16.43
CA THR A 309 21.89 -14.84 -16.35
C THR A 309 21.47 -15.59 -15.08
N PRO A 310 20.94 -16.83 -15.20
CA PRO A 310 20.59 -17.66 -14.05
C PRO A 310 21.80 -18.09 -13.24
N GLU A 311 21.72 -17.93 -11.93
CA GLU A 311 22.66 -18.55 -10.97
C GLU A 311 22.05 -19.83 -10.41
N LEU A 312 22.82 -20.91 -10.38
CA LEU A 312 22.41 -22.20 -9.79
C LEU A 312 22.82 -22.25 -8.31
N LEU A 313 21.87 -22.54 -7.43
CA LEU A 313 22.00 -22.66 -5.98
C LEU A 313 21.79 -24.10 -5.50
#